data_ba7ad57b227c6f8cbb18553f1060b4ba
#
_entry.id   ba7ad57b227c6f8cbb18553f1060b4ba
#
_cell.length_a   1.000
_cell.length_b   1.000
_cell.length_c   1.000
_cell.angle_alpha   90.00
_cell.angle_beta   90.00
_cell.angle_gamma   90.00
#
_symmetry.space_group_name_H-M   'P 1'
#
loop_
_entity.id
_entity.type
_entity.pdbx_description
1 polymer ?
#
loop_
_entity_poly.entity_id
_entity_poly.type
_entity_poly.pdbx_seq_one_letter_code
_entity_poly.pdbx_strand_id
1 'polypeptide(L)'
;MHTRLIFLFLLLECSNTYGQAVTPSGRISTTRTEFVNRAGNKTSLNGVQATGKLDTIPPCTILVVNHVTSRGVAPVAKTVTYNLAFSTITGTNKCWLTQNLGSTNPPTSATDNTEASAGWYWQFGNKKAYRFTTSRTPSTAWPAQPQVNTDWAASQDPCTIELGTGWRLPTYAEWQAVETAARNLNSVYASDLGMHAAGFLTTAGTLTERGSTVHYWSSDSFSTTHARAYVIPTLNGTSTTSTNDKDAGFSVRCIRD
;
A
#
# COMPACT_ATOMS: atom_id res chain seq x y z
N MET A 1 -42.25 7.84 37.00
CA MET A 1 -40.89 7.73 37.54
C MET A 1 -39.97 7.32 36.36
N HIS A 2 -39.33 8.27 35.72
CA HIS A 2 -38.41 8.02 34.61
C HIS A 2 -37.00 8.40 35.04
N THR A 3 -36.18 7.40 35.27
CA THR A 3 -34.78 7.58 35.64
C THR A 3 -33.99 7.82 34.34
N ARG A 4 -33.49 9.04 34.13
CA ARG A 4 -32.54 9.38 33.06
C ARG A 4 -31.13 8.96 33.51
N LEU A 5 -30.56 8.06 32.74
CA LEU A 5 -29.14 7.70 32.83
C LEU A 5 -28.31 8.77 32.12
N ILE A 6 -27.52 9.52 32.86
CA ILE A 6 -26.57 10.49 32.31
C ILE A 6 -25.26 9.75 32.07
N PHE A 7 -24.88 9.58 30.79
CA PHE A 7 -23.54 9.14 30.42
C PHE A 7 -22.57 10.32 30.53
N LEU A 8 -21.66 10.24 31.47
CA LEU A 8 -20.56 11.17 31.64
C LEU A 8 -19.39 10.75 30.71
N PHE A 9 -19.18 11.47 29.61
CA PHE A 9 -17.97 11.32 28.81
C PHE A 9 -16.78 11.93 29.55
N LEU A 10 -15.84 11.10 30.01
CA LEU A 10 -14.54 11.55 30.50
C LEU A 10 -13.63 11.80 29.29
N LEU A 11 -13.36 13.05 28.96
CA LEU A 11 -12.26 13.43 28.07
C LEU A 11 -10.94 13.29 28.83
N LEU A 12 -10.10 12.34 28.39
CA LEU A 12 -8.73 12.18 28.86
C LEU A 12 -7.83 13.04 27.97
N GLU A 13 -7.32 14.15 28.49
CA GLU A 13 -6.24 14.89 27.81
C GLU A 13 -4.90 14.22 28.14
N CYS A 14 -4.20 13.76 27.10
CA CYS A 14 -2.89 13.14 27.17
C CYS A 14 -1.83 14.22 26.90
N SER A 15 -1.08 14.64 27.89
CA SER A 15 0.10 15.48 27.69
C SER A 15 1.35 14.57 27.60
N ASN A 16 1.96 14.53 26.41
CA ASN A 16 3.19 13.80 26.11
C ASN A 16 4.43 14.60 26.56
N THR A 17 5.20 14.05 27.49
CA THR A 17 6.61 14.46 27.68
C THR A 17 7.51 13.31 27.20
N TYR A 18 8.26 13.55 26.14
CA TYR A 18 9.24 12.60 25.57
C TYR A 18 10.53 12.60 26.37
N GLY A 19 11.01 11.42 26.74
CA GLY A 19 12.37 11.16 27.19
C GLY A 19 12.68 9.67 27.13
N GLN A 20 13.28 9.20 26.04
CA GLN A 20 13.77 7.82 25.93
C GLN A 20 15.27 7.77 26.17
N ALA A 21 15.69 7.03 27.17
CA ALA A 21 17.08 6.57 27.31
C ALA A 21 17.15 5.07 26.99
N VAL A 22 17.88 4.70 25.91
CA VAL A 22 18.12 3.31 25.51
C VAL A 22 19.41 2.85 26.19
N THR A 23 19.33 1.77 26.96
CA THR A 23 20.51 1.12 27.54
C THR A 23 21.05 0.03 26.57
N PRO A 24 22.39 -0.24 26.57
CA PRO A 24 23.01 -1.19 25.61
C PRO A 24 22.55 -2.66 25.72
N SER A 25 21.72 -3.01 26.69
CA SER A 25 21.25 -4.40 26.91
C SER A 25 19.84 -4.66 26.38
N GLY A 26 19.21 -3.75 25.62
CA GLY A 26 17.89 -3.97 25.02
C GLY A 26 16.73 -4.11 26.01
N ARG A 27 16.91 -3.77 27.26
CA ARG A 27 15.81 -3.72 28.25
C ARG A 27 15.17 -2.34 28.25
N ILE A 28 13.89 -2.29 27.95
CA ILE A 28 13.08 -1.08 28.12
C ILE A 28 12.86 -0.90 29.63
N SER A 29 13.44 0.15 30.19
CA SER A 29 13.07 0.59 31.55
C SER A 29 11.73 1.29 31.45
N THR A 30 10.67 0.66 31.96
CA THR A 30 9.36 1.31 32.10
C THR A 30 9.44 2.36 33.20
N THR A 31 9.63 3.61 32.80
CA THR A 31 9.35 4.73 33.69
C THR A 31 7.86 4.67 34.04
N ARG A 32 7.58 4.68 35.35
CA ARG A 32 6.25 4.65 35.94
C ARG A 32 5.39 5.77 35.34
N THR A 33 4.38 5.42 34.55
CA THR A 33 3.42 6.40 34.04
C THR A 33 2.38 6.65 35.15
N GLU A 34 2.43 7.82 35.76
CA GLU A 34 1.41 8.25 36.71
C GLU A 34 0.29 8.97 35.97
N PHE A 35 -0.94 8.53 36.15
CA PHE A 35 -2.12 9.22 35.67
C PHE A 35 -2.68 10.11 36.77
N VAL A 36 -2.86 11.37 36.49
CA VAL A 36 -3.49 12.32 37.45
C VAL A 36 -4.85 12.70 36.85
N ASN A 37 -5.92 12.46 37.63
CA ASN A 37 -7.23 12.93 37.19
C ASN A 37 -7.41 14.42 37.49
N ARG A 38 -8.47 15.02 36.95
CA ARG A 38 -8.76 16.47 37.11
C ARG A 38 -8.95 16.93 38.59
N ALA A 39 -9.05 16.01 39.51
CA ALA A 39 -9.13 16.28 40.96
C ALA A 39 -7.78 16.10 41.68
N GLY A 40 -6.68 15.86 40.92
CA GLY A 40 -5.34 15.70 41.51
C GLY A 40 -5.04 14.33 42.11
N ASN A 41 -5.91 13.36 41.95
CA ASN A 41 -5.71 12.01 42.51
C ASN A 41 -4.82 11.19 41.58
N LYS A 42 -3.74 10.62 42.13
CA LYS A 42 -2.78 9.76 41.43
C LYS A 42 -3.22 8.30 41.49
N THR A 43 -3.30 7.65 40.33
CA THR A 43 -3.56 6.20 40.26
C THR A 43 -2.34 5.54 39.62
N SER A 44 -1.69 4.62 40.33
CA SER A 44 -0.62 3.79 39.76
C SER A 44 -1.17 2.42 39.40
N LEU A 45 -1.00 2.01 38.15
CA LEU A 45 -1.25 0.63 37.73
C LEU A 45 -0.01 -0.22 38.08
N ASN A 46 -0.04 -0.88 39.21
CA ASN A 46 0.95 -1.90 39.56
C ASN A 46 0.53 -3.23 38.91
N GLY A 47 1.41 -3.76 38.05
CA GLY A 47 1.41 -5.20 37.79
C GLY A 47 0.83 -5.70 36.49
N VAL A 48 1.09 -5.05 35.36
CA VAL A 48 1.03 -5.75 34.08
C VAL A 48 2.47 -5.96 33.59
N GLN A 49 3.03 -7.12 33.92
CA GLN A 49 4.22 -7.60 33.23
C GLN A 49 3.78 -8.09 31.85
N ALA A 50 3.97 -7.28 30.82
CA ALA A 50 3.94 -7.77 29.45
C ALA A 50 5.18 -8.63 29.20
N THR A 51 5.11 -9.92 29.48
CA THR A 51 6.08 -10.93 29.06
C THR A 51 5.75 -11.39 27.63
N GLY A 52 5.75 -10.46 26.69
CA GLY A 52 5.61 -10.70 25.26
C GLY A 52 6.57 -9.75 24.56
N LYS A 53 7.41 -10.28 23.66
CA LYS A 53 8.10 -9.48 22.68
C LYS A 53 7.02 -8.71 21.92
N LEU A 54 6.87 -7.43 22.23
CA LEU A 54 6.06 -6.54 21.40
C LEU A 54 6.80 -6.48 20.06
N ASP A 55 6.39 -7.31 19.13
CA ASP A 55 6.70 -7.08 17.73
C ASP A 55 5.97 -5.77 17.38
N THR A 56 6.67 -4.65 17.52
CA THR A 56 6.15 -3.35 17.15
C THR A 56 5.94 -3.38 15.65
N ILE A 57 4.69 -3.64 15.22
CA ILE A 57 4.29 -3.41 13.85
C ILE A 57 4.63 -1.94 13.58
N PRO A 58 5.51 -1.63 12.62
CA PRO A 58 5.87 -0.25 12.35
C PRO A 58 4.58 0.56 12.10
N PRO A 59 4.46 1.77 12.67
CA PRO A 59 3.26 2.57 12.51
C PRO A 59 2.96 2.76 11.01
N CYS A 60 1.68 2.66 10.64
CA CYS A 60 1.24 2.89 9.26
C CYS A 60 1.13 4.40 9.01
N THR A 61 2.26 5.09 8.89
CA THR A 61 2.30 6.55 8.71
C THR A 61 3.15 6.96 7.51
N ILE A 62 4.43 6.68 7.55
CA ILE A 62 5.39 7.05 6.49
C ILE A 62 6.41 5.93 6.36
N LEU A 63 6.83 5.66 5.13
CA LEU A 63 7.88 4.69 4.81
C LEU A 63 8.89 5.32 3.84
N VAL A 64 10.14 5.47 4.27
CA VAL A 64 11.24 5.91 3.40
C VAL A 64 11.90 4.69 2.78
N VAL A 65 11.92 4.62 1.45
CA VAL A 65 12.48 3.49 0.70
C VAL A 65 13.60 3.97 -0.20
N ASN A 66 14.75 3.34 -0.07
CA ASN A 66 15.85 3.50 -1.02
C ASN A 66 15.77 2.39 -2.07
N HIS A 67 15.21 2.72 -3.22
CA HIS A 67 15.15 1.84 -4.38
C HIS A 67 16.52 1.75 -5.05
N VAL A 68 17.05 0.55 -5.18
CA VAL A 68 18.34 0.28 -5.82
C VAL A 68 18.16 -0.72 -6.96
N THR A 69 18.85 -0.47 -8.08
CA THR A 69 18.76 -1.34 -9.27
C THR A 69 19.35 -2.73 -9.04
N SER A 70 20.25 -2.88 -8.06
CA SER A 70 20.89 -4.16 -7.73
C SER A 70 19.95 -5.23 -7.20
N ARG A 71 18.76 -4.88 -6.69
CA ARG A 71 17.71 -5.86 -6.33
C ARG A 71 17.02 -6.48 -7.55
N GLY A 72 17.22 -5.91 -8.75
CA GLY A 72 16.60 -6.36 -10.00
C GLY A 72 15.11 -6.00 -10.10
N VAL A 73 14.60 -5.11 -9.26
CA VAL A 73 13.22 -4.59 -9.28
C VAL A 73 13.20 -3.19 -9.90
N ALA A 74 13.81 -2.23 -9.23
CA ALA A 74 13.80 -0.83 -9.62
C ALA A 74 14.48 -0.60 -10.98
N PRO A 75 13.82 0.08 -11.94
CA PRO A 75 14.42 0.43 -13.22
C PRO A 75 15.44 1.57 -13.12
N VAL A 76 15.32 2.37 -12.06
CA VAL A 76 16.24 3.47 -11.73
C VAL A 76 16.37 3.56 -10.21
N ALA A 77 17.57 3.90 -9.72
CA ALA A 77 17.79 4.12 -8.29
C ALA A 77 17.18 5.47 -7.88
N LYS A 78 16.45 5.48 -6.77
CA LYS A 78 15.91 6.69 -6.14
C LYS A 78 15.46 6.44 -4.70
N THR A 79 15.45 7.48 -3.87
CA THR A 79 14.82 7.44 -2.55
C THR A 79 13.43 8.06 -2.64
N VAL A 80 12.43 7.38 -2.10
CA VAL A 80 11.04 7.82 -2.07
C VAL A 80 10.51 7.76 -0.65
N THR A 81 9.77 8.79 -0.26
CA THR A 81 8.97 8.80 0.96
C THR A 81 7.52 8.45 0.59
N TYR A 82 7.06 7.29 0.99
CA TYR A 82 5.69 6.84 0.79
C TYR A 82 4.81 7.24 1.96
N ASN A 83 3.67 7.83 1.67
CA ASN A 83 2.60 7.97 2.63
C ASN A 83 1.87 6.63 2.78
N LEU A 84 1.46 6.33 4.01
CA LEU A 84 0.74 5.12 4.34
C LEU A 84 -0.60 5.47 4.97
N ALA A 85 -1.59 4.60 4.79
CA ALA A 85 -2.88 4.71 5.44
C ALA A 85 -3.34 3.37 6.00
N PHE A 86 -3.88 3.37 7.21
CA PHE A 86 -4.72 2.27 7.67
C PHE A 86 -6.08 2.39 7.01
N SER A 87 -6.50 1.31 6.37
CA SER A 87 -7.81 1.26 5.76
C SER A 87 -8.52 -0.06 6.07
N THR A 88 -9.80 0.04 6.35
CA THR A 88 -10.70 -1.10 6.53
C THR A 88 -11.43 -1.48 5.25
N ILE A 89 -11.05 -0.90 4.11
CA ILE A 89 -11.72 -1.08 2.82
C ILE A 89 -11.80 -2.55 2.38
N THR A 90 -10.89 -3.38 2.88
CA THR A 90 -10.87 -4.85 2.64
C THR A 90 -11.55 -5.66 3.75
N GLY A 91 -12.33 -5.01 4.61
CA GLY A 91 -13.02 -5.66 5.74
C GLY A 91 -12.17 -5.84 7.00
N THR A 92 -10.86 -5.67 6.90
CA THR A 92 -9.90 -5.73 8.03
C THR A 92 -8.92 -4.58 7.95
N ASN A 93 -8.40 -4.15 9.10
CA ASN A 93 -7.37 -3.12 9.14
C ASN A 93 -6.09 -3.59 8.43
N LYS A 94 -5.75 -2.92 7.34
CA LYS A 94 -4.52 -3.14 6.57
C LYS A 94 -3.77 -1.83 6.39
N CYS A 95 -2.45 -1.91 6.33
CA CYS A 95 -1.63 -0.76 6.00
C CYS A 95 -1.35 -0.74 4.49
N TRP A 96 -1.73 0.34 3.81
CA TRP A 96 -1.58 0.51 2.38
C TRP A 96 -0.59 1.62 2.04
N LEU A 97 0.16 1.45 0.95
CA LEU A 97 0.73 2.62 0.28
C LEU A 97 -0.42 3.46 -0.28
N THR A 98 -0.38 4.78 -0.10
CA THR A 98 -1.35 5.70 -0.70
C THR A 98 -0.95 6.19 -2.09
N GLN A 99 0.18 5.70 -2.60
CA GLN A 99 0.72 5.99 -3.92
C GLN A 99 1.31 4.74 -4.57
N ASN A 100 1.44 4.74 -5.87
CA ASN A 100 1.96 3.58 -6.63
C ASN A 100 3.40 3.29 -6.27
N LEU A 101 3.78 2.01 -6.23
CA LEU A 101 5.18 1.64 -6.02
C LEU A 101 6.05 2.27 -7.14
N GLY A 102 7.15 2.89 -6.75
CA GLY A 102 8.01 3.61 -7.66
C GLY A 102 7.53 5.00 -8.09
N SER A 103 6.40 5.53 -7.58
CA SER A 103 6.07 6.95 -7.75
C SER A 103 7.02 7.83 -6.93
N THR A 104 7.26 9.06 -7.39
CA THR A 104 8.06 10.04 -6.66
C THR A 104 7.15 10.92 -5.77
N ASN A 105 5.94 11.18 -6.26
CA ASN A 105 4.96 12.02 -5.58
C ASN A 105 3.60 11.29 -5.47
N PRO A 106 2.79 11.57 -4.46
CA PRO A 106 1.39 11.17 -4.48
C PRO A 106 0.67 11.87 -5.65
N PRO A 107 -0.41 11.27 -6.19
CA PRO A 107 -1.18 11.89 -7.25
C PRO A 107 -1.89 13.16 -6.74
N THR A 108 -1.95 14.19 -7.58
CA THR A 108 -2.60 15.47 -7.27
C THR A 108 -4.08 15.49 -7.65
N SER A 109 -4.53 14.53 -8.46
CA SER A 109 -5.93 14.33 -8.86
C SER A 109 -6.16 12.88 -9.26
N ALA A 110 -7.44 12.51 -9.39
CA ALA A 110 -7.84 11.19 -9.90
C ALA A 110 -7.31 10.92 -11.34
N THR A 111 -7.11 11.98 -12.12
CA THR A 111 -6.63 11.94 -13.49
C THR A 111 -5.20 12.43 -13.66
N ASP A 112 -4.42 12.49 -12.57
CA ASP A 112 -3.01 12.87 -12.64
C ASP A 112 -2.27 11.94 -13.64
N ASN A 113 -1.76 12.53 -14.72
CA ASN A 113 -1.09 11.83 -15.79
C ASN A 113 0.44 11.99 -15.79
N THR A 114 0.99 12.50 -14.69
CA THR A 114 2.43 12.70 -14.55
C THR A 114 3.17 11.38 -14.33
N GLU A 115 4.39 11.27 -14.80
CA GLU A 115 5.23 10.12 -14.50
C GLU A 115 5.58 10.04 -13.01
N ALA A 116 5.67 11.19 -12.37
CA ALA A 116 6.01 11.30 -10.96
C ALA A 116 4.98 10.62 -10.05
N SER A 117 3.70 10.66 -10.39
CA SER A 117 2.62 10.00 -9.66
C SER A 117 2.35 8.57 -10.14
N ALA A 118 2.49 8.30 -11.45
CA ALA A 118 2.20 6.99 -12.04
C ALA A 118 3.08 5.88 -11.48
N GLY A 119 4.34 6.17 -11.15
CA GLY A 119 5.28 5.18 -10.66
C GLY A 119 5.76 4.24 -11.76
N TRP A 120 5.90 2.97 -11.41
CA TRP A 120 6.42 1.95 -12.33
C TRP A 120 5.32 0.94 -12.70
N TYR A 121 5.63 0.13 -13.71
CA TYR A 121 4.73 -0.88 -14.26
C TYR A 121 5.42 -2.26 -14.27
N TRP A 122 4.68 -3.33 -14.03
CA TRP A 122 5.16 -4.71 -13.97
C TRP A 122 4.33 -5.60 -14.87
N GLN A 123 4.99 -6.54 -15.53
CA GLN A 123 4.33 -7.72 -16.09
C GLN A 123 4.01 -8.69 -14.94
N PHE A 124 2.91 -9.41 -15.04
CA PHE A 124 2.49 -10.32 -13.99
C PHE A 124 3.55 -11.40 -13.70
N GLY A 125 3.79 -11.67 -12.41
CA GLY A 125 4.75 -12.69 -11.98
C GLY A 125 6.23 -12.30 -12.10
N ASN A 126 6.54 -11.09 -12.60
CA ASN A 126 7.90 -10.63 -12.78
C ASN A 126 8.26 -9.55 -11.76
N LYS A 127 9.40 -9.69 -11.09
CA LYS A 127 9.88 -8.65 -10.17
C LYS A 127 10.36 -7.38 -10.84
N LYS A 128 10.78 -7.45 -12.13
CA LYS A 128 11.38 -6.34 -12.85
C LYS A 128 10.36 -5.29 -13.23
N ALA A 129 10.55 -4.07 -12.74
CA ALA A 129 9.74 -2.92 -13.08
C ALA A 129 10.21 -2.22 -14.35
N TYR A 130 9.29 -1.45 -14.94
CA TYR A 130 9.53 -0.55 -16.05
C TYR A 130 8.99 0.84 -15.73
N ARG A 131 9.83 1.84 -15.92
CA ARG A 131 9.45 3.26 -15.91
C ARG A 131 9.13 3.71 -17.32
N PHE A 132 8.18 4.62 -17.48
CA PHE A 132 7.87 5.21 -18.77
C PHE A 132 7.80 6.74 -18.66
N THR A 133 8.73 7.42 -19.30
CA THR A 133 8.74 8.88 -19.52
C THR A 133 8.28 9.17 -20.95
N THR A 134 9.19 9.45 -21.86
CA THR A 134 8.98 9.48 -23.31
C THR A 134 9.20 8.11 -23.94
N SER A 135 9.92 7.23 -23.23
CA SER A 135 10.19 5.85 -23.61
C SER A 135 10.30 4.98 -22.37
N ARG A 136 10.27 3.67 -22.58
CA ARG A 136 10.38 2.69 -21.50
C ARG A 136 11.83 2.56 -21.00
N THR A 137 12.00 2.54 -19.70
CA THR A 137 13.28 2.25 -19.03
C THR A 137 13.08 1.04 -18.09
N PRO A 138 13.91 -0.02 -18.19
CA PRO A 138 14.93 -0.23 -19.18
C PRO A 138 14.34 -0.43 -20.58
N SER A 139 15.11 -0.04 -21.61
CA SER A 139 14.74 -0.21 -23.02
C SER A 139 14.95 -1.65 -23.55
N THR A 140 15.27 -2.59 -22.66
CA THR A 140 15.43 -4.01 -22.98
C THR A 140 14.17 -4.59 -23.63
N ALA A 141 14.30 -5.76 -24.27
CA ALA A 141 13.16 -6.47 -24.83
C ALA A 141 11.99 -6.56 -23.81
N TRP A 142 10.78 -6.49 -24.31
CA TRP A 142 9.55 -6.74 -23.56
C TRP A 142 9.19 -8.21 -23.76
N PRO A 143 9.63 -9.10 -22.86
CA PRO A 143 9.49 -10.54 -23.08
C PRO A 143 8.04 -10.99 -22.87
N ALA A 144 7.62 -12.02 -23.59
CA ALA A 144 6.43 -12.76 -23.22
C ALA A 144 6.61 -13.41 -21.84
N GLN A 145 5.58 -13.39 -21.02
CA GLN A 145 5.65 -14.01 -19.70
C GLN A 145 5.51 -15.53 -19.78
N PRO A 146 6.07 -16.27 -18.80
CA PRO A 146 5.88 -17.71 -18.73
C PRO A 146 4.37 -18.08 -18.73
N GLN A 147 3.99 -19.02 -19.58
CA GLN A 147 2.64 -19.52 -19.71
C GLN A 147 2.31 -20.53 -18.58
N VAL A 148 2.32 -20.06 -17.32
CA VAL A 148 2.06 -20.87 -16.12
C VAL A 148 0.87 -20.30 -15.35
N ASN A 149 0.07 -21.17 -14.78
CA ASN A 149 -1.08 -20.77 -13.95
C ASN A 149 -0.69 -20.86 -12.47
N THR A 150 0.21 -19.98 -12.07
CA THR A 150 0.67 -19.84 -10.68
C THR A 150 0.51 -18.39 -10.25
N ASP A 151 0.15 -18.20 -8.99
CA ASP A 151 0.10 -16.87 -8.36
C ASP A 151 1.47 -16.22 -8.31
N TRP A 152 1.49 -14.92 -8.09
CA TRP A 152 2.74 -14.16 -7.98
C TRP A 152 3.54 -14.65 -6.78
N ALA A 153 4.67 -15.28 -7.04
CA ALA A 153 5.52 -15.84 -6.00
C ALA A 153 6.11 -14.73 -5.12
N ALA A 154 6.13 -14.93 -3.81
CA ALA A 154 6.66 -13.95 -2.86
C ALA A 154 8.12 -13.52 -3.16
N SER A 155 8.93 -14.44 -3.70
CA SER A 155 10.32 -14.15 -4.14
C SER A 155 10.40 -13.24 -5.39
N GLN A 156 9.30 -13.03 -6.09
CA GLN A 156 9.16 -12.16 -7.24
C GLN A 156 8.25 -10.95 -6.95
N ASP A 157 7.59 -10.90 -5.79
CA ASP A 157 6.68 -9.82 -5.38
C ASP A 157 7.48 -8.52 -5.16
N PRO A 158 7.25 -7.48 -5.99
CA PRO A 158 7.99 -6.22 -5.88
C PRO A 158 7.74 -5.50 -4.55
N CYS A 159 6.56 -5.66 -3.94
CA CYS A 159 6.27 -5.08 -2.62
C CYS A 159 7.13 -5.72 -1.54
N THR A 160 7.21 -7.04 -1.51
CA THR A 160 8.07 -7.77 -0.56
C THR A 160 9.55 -7.41 -0.75
N ILE A 161 10.03 -7.37 -2.01
CA ILE A 161 11.45 -7.13 -2.30
C ILE A 161 11.86 -5.67 -1.99
N GLU A 162 11.02 -4.70 -2.33
CA GLU A 162 11.36 -3.28 -2.16
C GLU A 162 11.04 -2.73 -0.77
N LEU A 163 9.96 -3.21 -0.13
CA LEU A 163 9.46 -2.66 1.13
C LEU A 163 9.77 -3.54 2.35
N GLY A 164 10.19 -4.79 2.11
CA GLY A 164 10.55 -5.75 3.17
C GLY A 164 9.41 -6.66 3.61
N THR A 165 9.71 -7.49 4.60
CA THR A 165 8.81 -8.51 5.12
C THR A 165 7.47 -7.94 5.59
N GLY A 166 6.40 -8.63 5.28
CA GLY A 166 5.02 -8.25 5.59
C GLY A 166 4.34 -7.43 4.49
N TRP A 167 5.08 -6.79 3.60
CA TRP A 167 4.53 -6.12 2.43
C TRP A 167 4.34 -7.11 1.28
N ARG A 168 3.22 -6.97 0.57
CA ARG A 168 2.86 -7.82 -0.57
C ARG A 168 1.92 -7.11 -1.54
N LEU A 169 1.69 -7.72 -2.71
CA LEU A 169 0.57 -7.35 -3.55
C LEU A 169 -0.75 -7.68 -2.86
N PRO A 170 -1.83 -6.90 -3.12
CA PRO A 170 -3.18 -7.26 -2.73
C PRO A 170 -3.65 -8.52 -3.47
N THR A 171 -4.44 -9.34 -2.80
CA THR A 171 -5.12 -10.48 -3.42
C THR A 171 -6.31 -10.05 -4.26
N TYR A 172 -6.80 -10.96 -5.10
CA TYR A 172 -8.03 -10.75 -5.87
C TYR A 172 -9.23 -10.44 -4.95
N ALA A 173 -9.35 -11.16 -3.83
CA ALA A 173 -10.42 -10.92 -2.86
C ALA A 173 -10.35 -9.53 -2.21
N GLU A 174 -9.14 -9.02 -1.93
CA GLU A 174 -8.94 -7.66 -1.41
C GLU A 174 -9.33 -6.61 -2.45
N TRP A 175 -9.01 -6.81 -3.73
CA TRP A 175 -9.46 -5.94 -4.81
C TRP A 175 -10.98 -5.98 -5.03
N GLN A 176 -11.63 -7.13 -4.86
CA GLN A 176 -13.10 -7.23 -4.90
C GLN A 176 -13.76 -6.42 -3.76
N ALA A 177 -13.14 -6.40 -2.59
CA ALA A 177 -13.62 -5.57 -1.49
C ALA A 177 -13.47 -4.07 -1.81
N VAL A 178 -12.34 -3.66 -2.41
CA VAL A 178 -12.15 -2.27 -2.91
C VAL A 178 -13.19 -1.93 -3.98
N GLU A 179 -13.43 -2.81 -4.95
CA GLU A 179 -14.47 -2.66 -5.99
C GLU A 179 -15.85 -2.41 -5.37
N THR A 180 -16.20 -3.15 -4.33
CA THR A 180 -17.48 -3.02 -3.63
C THR A 180 -17.60 -1.68 -2.89
N ALA A 181 -16.51 -1.24 -2.24
CA ALA A 181 -16.49 -0.04 -1.41
C ALA A 181 -16.32 1.26 -2.21
N ALA A 182 -15.60 1.23 -3.33
CA ALA A 182 -15.24 2.40 -4.13
C ALA A 182 -15.36 2.10 -5.63
N ARG A 183 -16.56 2.33 -6.19
CA ARG A 183 -16.97 1.82 -7.51
C ARG A 183 -16.50 2.63 -8.71
N ASN A 184 -15.91 3.79 -8.54
CA ASN A 184 -15.47 4.64 -9.65
C ASN A 184 -14.18 5.38 -9.30
N LEU A 185 -13.59 6.02 -10.31
CA LEU A 185 -12.29 6.69 -10.18
C LEU A 185 -12.28 7.75 -9.07
N ASN A 186 -13.33 8.58 -8.98
CA ASN A 186 -13.38 9.63 -7.96
C ASN A 186 -13.51 9.05 -6.55
N SER A 187 -14.33 8.00 -6.37
CA SER A 187 -14.51 7.37 -5.06
C SER A 187 -13.25 6.64 -4.59
N VAL A 188 -12.51 5.98 -5.47
CA VAL A 188 -11.25 5.29 -5.09
C VAL A 188 -10.10 6.27 -4.88
N TYR A 189 -10.08 7.40 -5.60
CA TYR A 189 -9.13 8.48 -5.36
C TYR A 189 -9.39 9.18 -4.02
N ALA A 190 -10.66 9.46 -3.70
CA ALA A 190 -11.06 10.08 -2.44
C ALA A 190 -10.96 9.14 -1.23
N SER A 191 -10.79 7.84 -1.44
CA SER A 191 -10.59 6.86 -0.36
C SER A 191 -9.18 6.98 0.25
N ASP A 192 -8.96 6.25 1.36
CA ASP A 192 -7.63 6.14 1.98
C ASP A 192 -6.55 5.64 1.02
N LEU A 193 -6.93 5.01 -0.09
CA LEU A 193 -5.98 4.45 -1.05
C LEU A 193 -5.38 5.49 -1.99
N GLY A 194 -6.07 6.60 -2.29
CA GLY A 194 -5.57 7.64 -3.18
C GLY A 194 -5.19 7.13 -4.58
N MET A 195 -5.97 6.18 -5.14
CA MET A 195 -5.66 5.60 -6.44
C MET A 195 -6.05 6.54 -7.57
N HIS A 196 -5.28 6.54 -8.67
CA HIS A 196 -5.49 7.44 -9.80
C HIS A 196 -5.28 6.71 -11.13
N ALA A 197 -5.64 7.37 -12.24
CA ALA A 197 -5.54 6.85 -13.58
C ALA A 197 -4.08 6.85 -14.09
N ALA A 198 -3.27 5.91 -13.62
CA ALA A 198 -1.87 5.77 -14.04
C ALA A 198 -1.70 5.17 -15.46
N GLY A 199 -2.79 4.70 -16.09
CA GLY A 199 -2.72 3.96 -17.36
C GLY A 199 -1.99 2.63 -17.22
N PHE A 200 -1.53 2.08 -18.34
CA PHE A 200 -0.80 0.81 -18.35
C PHE A 200 0.15 0.68 -19.56
N LEU A 201 1.02 -0.31 -19.54
CA LEU A 201 1.80 -0.73 -20.71
C LEU A 201 1.07 -1.87 -21.42
N THR A 202 0.88 -1.74 -22.72
CA THR A 202 0.29 -2.79 -23.57
C THR A 202 1.15 -4.07 -23.57
N THR A 203 0.67 -5.14 -24.17
CA THR A 203 1.46 -6.38 -24.39
C THR A 203 2.70 -6.18 -25.27
N ALA A 204 2.81 -5.03 -25.95
CA ALA A 204 4.01 -4.59 -26.66
C ALA A 204 4.93 -3.70 -25.80
N GLY A 205 4.55 -3.42 -24.55
CA GLY A 205 5.30 -2.56 -23.64
C GLY A 205 5.23 -1.06 -23.97
N THR A 206 4.18 -0.62 -24.67
CA THR A 206 3.92 0.78 -24.99
C THR A 206 2.93 1.37 -24.01
N LEU A 207 3.22 2.57 -23.47
CA LEU A 207 2.32 3.26 -22.57
C LEU A 207 1.04 3.70 -23.29
N THR A 208 -0.09 3.48 -22.63
CA THR A 208 -1.39 3.96 -23.08
C THR A 208 -2.24 4.43 -21.88
N GLU A 209 -3.22 5.29 -22.13
CA GLU A 209 -4.33 5.67 -21.26
C GLU A 209 -3.95 6.26 -19.88
N ARG A 210 -2.72 6.80 -19.74
CA ARG A 210 -2.36 7.55 -18.54
C ARG A 210 -3.24 8.80 -18.44
N GLY A 211 -3.85 9.00 -17.26
CA GLY A 211 -4.86 10.04 -17.01
C GLY A 211 -6.29 9.62 -17.30
N SER A 212 -6.53 8.39 -17.82
CA SER A 212 -7.88 7.94 -18.21
C SER A 212 -8.29 6.60 -17.61
N THR A 213 -7.38 5.67 -17.35
CA THR A 213 -7.71 4.34 -16.87
C THR A 213 -6.85 3.92 -15.68
N VAL A 214 -7.38 3.02 -14.86
CA VAL A 214 -6.73 2.43 -13.69
C VAL A 214 -6.50 0.95 -13.93
N HIS A 215 -5.26 0.50 -13.73
CA HIS A 215 -4.90 -0.91 -13.82
C HIS A 215 -3.91 -1.28 -12.71
N TYR A 216 -4.32 -2.19 -11.82
CA TYR A 216 -3.47 -2.70 -10.73
C TYR A 216 -3.51 -4.22 -10.72
N TRP A 217 -2.33 -4.85 -10.71
CA TRP A 217 -2.27 -6.29 -10.51
C TRP A 217 -2.74 -6.71 -9.12
N SER A 218 -3.43 -7.88 -9.05
CA SER A 218 -3.48 -8.68 -7.83
C SER A 218 -2.32 -9.68 -7.81
N SER A 219 -2.17 -10.38 -6.70
CA SER A 219 -1.22 -11.50 -6.60
C SER A 219 -1.69 -12.75 -7.35
N ASP A 220 -2.97 -12.81 -7.76
CA ASP A 220 -3.63 -14.04 -8.19
C ASP A 220 -3.58 -14.24 -9.71
N SER A 221 -3.15 -15.41 -10.12
CA SER A 221 -3.28 -15.89 -11.48
C SER A 221 -4.75 -16.23 -11.81
N PHE A 222 -5.09 -16.28 -13.07
CA PHE A 222 -6.40 -16.79 -13.52
C PHE A 222 -6.24 -17.99 -14.46
N SER A 223 -5.27 -17.91 -15.36
CA SER A 223 -4.96 -18.97 -16.32
C SER A 223 -3.46 -18.95 -16.65
N THR A 224 -3.06 -19.75 -17.61
CA THR A 224 -1.68 -19.72 -18.11
C THR A 224 -1.31 -18.37 -18.73
N THR A 225 -2.25 -17.67 -19.38
CA THR A 225 -2.02 -16.42 -20.11
C THR A 225 -2.55 -15.18 -19.40
N HIS A 226 -3.51 -15.31 -18.48
CA HIS A 226 -4.19 -14.19 -17.84
C HIS A 226 -4.03 -14.21 -16.32
N ALA A 227 -4.04 -13.04 -15.70
CA ALA A 227 -4.04 -12.83 -14.26
C ALA A 227 -5.14 -11.86 -13.83
N ARG A 228 -5.45 -11.85 -12.54
CA ARG A 228 -6.47 -10.99 -11.94
C ARG A 228 -5.92 -9.57 -11.75
N ALA A 229 -6.77 -8.60 -12.04
CA ALA A 229 -6.45 -7.19 -11.86
C ALA A 229 -7.68 -6.39 -11.41
N TYR A 230 -7.43 -5.28 -10.71
CA TYR A 230 -8.42 -4.24 -10.45
C TYR A 230 -8.32 -3.19 -11.56
N VAL A 231 -9.44 -2.89 -12.21
CA VAL A 231 -9.49 -2.02 -13.39
C VAL A 231 -10.64 -1.01 -13.27
N ILE A 232 -10.36 0.23 -13.68
CA ILE A 232 -11.41 1.21 -14.03
C ILE A 232 -11.14 1.60 -15.49
N PRO A 233 -12.01 1.12 -16.41
CA PRO A 233 -11.69 1.14 -17.85
C PRO A 233 -11.85 2.50 -18.52
N THR A 234 -12.53 3.44 -17.86
CA THR A 234 -12.72 4.81 -18.35
C THR A 234 -12.92 5.76 -17.17
N LEU A 235 -12.78 7.08 -17.38
CA LEU A 235 -12.98 8.09 -16.32
C LEU A 235 -14.34 7.98 -15.62
N ASN A 236 -15.39 7.63 -16.37
CA ASN A 236 -16.74 7.46 -15.86
C ASN A 236 -17.11 5.98 -15.66
N GLY A 237 -16.14 5.08 -15.85
CA GLY A 237 -16.34 3.64 -15.72
C GLY A 237 -16.55 3.21 -14.28
N THR A 238 -17.25 2.10 -14.12
CA THR A 238 -17.32 1.38 -12.87
C THR A 238 -16.06 0.54 -12.70
N SER A 239 -15.52 0.52 -11.49
CA SER A 239 -14.43 -0.40 -11.14
C SER A 239 -14.88 -1.85 -11.33
N THR A 240 -13.96 -2.68 -11.73
CA THR A 240 -14.15 -4.11 -11.85
C THR A 240 -12.87 -4.86 -11.56
N THR A 241 -13.02 -6.04 -10.97
CA THR A 241 -11.95 -7.02 -10.91
C THR A 241 -12.07 -7.91 -12.15
N SER A 242 -11.08 -7.87 -13.00
CA SER A 242 -11.09 -8.53 -14.32
C SER A 242 -9.88 -9.42 -14.53
N THR A 243 -9.84 -10.09 -15.66
CA THR A 243 -8.67 -10.87 -16.11
C THR A 243 -7.98 -10.14 -17.25
N ASN A 244 -6.66 -10.06 -17.18
CA ASN A 244 -5.84 -9.32 -18.13
C ASN A 244 -4.62 -10.16 -18.52
N ASP A 245 -4.14 -9.91 -19.74
CA ASP A 245 -2.97 -10.57 -20.31
C ASP A 245 -1.73 -10.32 -19.43
N LYS A 246 -1.03 -11.38 -19.05
CA LYS A 246 0.18 -11.32 -18.22
C LYS A 246 1.33 -10.56 -18.88
N ASP A 247 1.31 -10.42 -20.21
CA ASP A 247 2.28 -9.65 -20.96
C ASP A 247 2.06 -8.13 -20.86
N ALA A 248 0.88 -7.69 -20.43
CA ALA A 248 0.65 -6.27 -20.12
C ALA A 248 1.41 -5.82 -18.88
N GLY A 249 1.70 -4.52 -18.80
CA GLY A 249 2.38 -3.93 -17.65
C GLY A 249 1.45 -3.01 -16.84
N PHE A 250 1.14 -3.39 -15.61
CA PHE A 250 0.25 -2.64 -14.73
C PHE A 250 0.98 -2.07 -13.52
N SER A 251 0.38 -1.05 -12.94
CA SER A 251 0.85 -0.49 -11.67
C SER A 251 0.70 -1.50 -10.54
N VAL A 252 1.47 -1.30 -9.48
CA VAL A 252 1.42 -2.09 -8.25
C VAL A 252 1.13 -1.17 -7.07
N ARG A 253 0.20 -1.60 -6.25
CA ARG A 253 -0.11 -1.02 -4.94
C ARG A 253 0.21 -2.05 -3.87
N CYS A 254 0.92 -1.64 -2.84
CA CYS A 254 1.37 -2.56 -1.80
C CYS A 254 0.50 -2.46 -0.55
N ILE A 255 0.29 -3.62 0.07
CA ILE A 255 -0.47 -3.78 1.31
C ILE A 255 0.40 -4.52 2.35
N ARG A 256 0.18 -4.22 3.62
CA ARG A 256 0.78 -4.92 4.75
C ARG A 256 -0.30 -5.34 5.74
N ASP A 257 -0.20 -6.59 6.21
CA ASP A 257 -1.08 -7.20 7.21
C ASP A 257 -0.81 -6.68 8.63
#